data_9f7337189d987f2269582b3f8ac6a913
#
_entry.id   9f7337189d987f2269582b3f8ac6a913
#
_cell.length_a   1.000
_cell.length_b   1.000
_cell.length_c   1.000
_cell.angle_alpha   90.00
_cell.angle_beta   90.00
_cell.angle_gamma   90.00
#
_symmetry.space_group_name_H-M   'P 1'
#
loop_
_entity.id
_entity.type
_entity.pdbx_description
1 polymer ?
#
loop_
_entity_poly.entity_id
_entity_poly.type
_entity_poly.pdbx_seq_one_letter_code
_entity_poly.pdbx_strand_id
1 'polypeptide(L)'
;MGKNFRNNKVSKENEQKEFDDQIEGRNAVLELLESGKDINKIYITKGEKHGSITKIIAKAKERKIVTVEVEREKINQMAQTENAQGVIAIVPPFDYCEVEDILNEAKSRNEKAFILILDGIEDPHNLGSIIRTAETAGVHGIIIPKRRAAAVNSTVVKTSAGATSFMKVARVNNINETIKYLKENNVWIYGTDMETEKMYYDEDLTGNVAIVIGSEGFGMSRLVKENCDFLIKIPMKGKITSLNASVSAGIVMYEAVKQRMK
;
A
#
# COMPACT_ATOMS: atom_id res chain seq x y z
N MET A 1 -7.67 0.65 -53.90
CA MET A 1 -7.08 1.73 -53.08
C MET A 1 -8.12 2.19 -52.09
N GLY A 2 -8.02 1.81 -50.83
CA GLY A 2 -8.90 2.19 -49.75
C GLY A 2 -8.10 2.13 -48.47
N LYS A 3 -7.62 3.28 -47.97
CA LYS A 3 -6.81 3.38 -46.76
C LYS A 3 -7.70 3.32 -45.52
N ASN A 4 -7.41 2.35 -44.67
CA ASN A 4 -7.88 2.24 -43.29
C ASN A 4 -7.48 3.45 -42.44
N PHE A 5 -8.46 4.12 -41.84
CA PHE A 5 -8.30 4.96 -40.65
C PHE A 5 -9.13 4.31 -39.53
N ARG A 6 -8.48 3.47 -38.75
CA ARG A 6 -8.94 3.07 -37.41
C ARG A 6 -7.75 3.15 -36.45
N ASN A 7 -8.03 3.62 -35.28
CA ASN A 7 -7.24 3.70 -34.07
C ASN A 7 -6.61 5.06 -33.77
N ASN A 8 -7.34 5.82 -32.97
CA ASN A 8 -6.78 6.67 -31.90
C ASN A 8 -7.93 7.22 -31.02
N LYS A 9 -8.64 6.33 -30.31
CA LYS A 9 -9.65 6.77 -29.31
C LYS A 9 -9.57 6.04 -27.97
N VAL A 10 -8.65 5.08 -27.79
CA VAL A 10 -8.63 4.22 -26.60
C VAL A 10 -7.68 4.72 -25.49
N SER A 11 -6.80 5.69 -25.79
CA SER A 11 -5.80 6.16 -24.81
C SER A 11 -6.20 7.35 -23.94
N LYS A 12 -7.34 7.99 -24.18
CA LYS A 12 -7.75 9.20 -23.42
C LYS A 12 -8.69 8.94 -22.23
N GLU A 13 -9.33 7.79 -22.15
CA GLU A 13 -10.28 7.50 -21.07
C GLU A 13 -9.64 6.94 -19.78
N ASN A 14 -8.40 6.44 -19.86
CA ASN A 14 -7.71 5.87 -18.69
C ASN A 14 -6.92 6.88 -17.85
N GLU A 15 -6.62 8.08 -18.37
CA GLU A 15 -5.89 9.12 -17.60
C GLU A 15 -6.79 9.97 -16.69
N GLN A 16 -8.11 9.97 -16.89
CA GLN A 16 -9.03 10.87 -16.18
C GLN A 16 -9.54 10.35 -14.83
N LYS A 17 -9.24 9.10 -14.46
CA LYS A 17 -9.74 8.45 -13.22
C LYS A 17 -8.80 8.49 -12.02
N GLU A 18 -7.62 9.11 -12.14
CA GLU A 18 -6.58 9.05 -11.09
C GLU A 18 -6.65 10.18 -10.04
N PHE A 19 -7.60 11.12 -10.17
CA PHE A 19 -7.55 12.40 -9.44
C PHE A 19 -8.74 12.69 -8.52
N ASP A 20 -9.44 11.68 -8.03
CA ASP A 20 -10.61 11.89 -7.16
C ASP A 20 -10.26 12.49 -5.78
N ASP A 21 -8.97 12.45 -5.38
CA ASP A 21 -8.50 12.98 -4.10
C ASP A 21 -7.32 13.93 -4.30
N GLN A 22 -7.63 15.14 -4.75
CA GLN A 22 -6.62 16.18 -4.93
C GLN A 22 -6.97 17.45 -4.12
N ILE A 23 -5.92 18.10 -3.63
CA ILE A 23 -6.00 19.41 -2.97
C ILE A 23 -5.27 20.42 -3.84
N GLU A 24 -5.97 21.48 -4.21
CA GLU A 24 -5.52 22.51 -5.16
C GLU A 24 -5.25 23.83 -4.47
N GLY A 25 -4.26 24.56 -5.02
CA GLY A 25 -3.93 25.91 -4.56
C GLY A 25 -2.86 25.93 -3.47
N ARG A 26 -2.09 27.03 -3.50
CA ARG A 26 -0.85 27.16 -2.71
C ARG A 26 -1.09 27.11 -1.20
N ASN A 27 -2.13 27.78 -0.71
CA ASN A 27 -2.41 27.82 0.73
C ASN A 27 -2.91 26.48 1.23
N ALA A 28 -3.85 25.85 0.51
CA ALA A 28 -4.39 24.55 0.87
C ALA A 28 -3.32 23.45 0.90
N VAL A 29 -2.38 23.46 -0.08
CA VAL A 29 -1.25 22.52 -0.11
C VAL A 29 -0.25 22.80 1.01
N LEU A 30 -0.04 24.06 1.41
CA LEU A 30 0.79 24.40 2.58
C LEU A 30 0.16 23.90 3.88
N GLU A 31 -1.12 24.17 4.10
CA GLU A 31 -1.86 23.66 5.27
C GLU A 31 -1.84 22.13 5.33
N LEU A 32 -2.04 21.48 4.19
CA LEU A 32 -1.92 20.03 4.09
C LEU A 32 -0.52 19.52 4.47
N LEU A 33 0.54 20.19 4.02
CA LEU A 33 1.90 19.87 4.41
C LEU A 33 2.16 20.09 5.92
N GLU A 34 1.50 21.06 6.53
CA GLU A 34 1.60 21.36 7.96
C GLU A 34 0.76 20.44 8.84
N SER A 35 -0.36 19.94 8.33
CA SER A 35 -1.26 19.04 9.07
C SER A 35 -0.67 17.65 9.33
N GLY A 36 0.46 17.31 8.72
CA GLY A 36 1.05 15.97 8.84
C GLY A 36 0.36 14.87 8.01
N LYS A 37 -0.79 15.14 7.37
CA LYS A 37 -1.52 14.16 6.56
C LYS A 37 -0.68 13.61 5.40
N ASP A 38 -0.94 12.38 5.01
CA ASP A 38 -0.23 11.73 3.93
C ASP A 38 -0.51 12.42 2.57
N ILE A 39 0.56 12.57 1.78
CA ILE A 39 0.53 13.12 0.43
C ILE A 39 1.25 12.14 -0.48
N ASN A 40 0.60 11.66 -1.52
CA ASN A 40 1.19 10.74 -2.48
C ASN A 40 2.24 11.42 -3.34
N LYS A 41 1.91 12.59 -3.90
CA LYS A 41 2.78 13.43 -4.73
C LYS A 41 2.24 14.85 -4.85
N ILE A 42 3.10 15.78 -5.20
CA ILE A 42 2.72 17.17 -5.47
C ILE A 42 3.16 17.53 -6.88
N TYR A 43 2.21 17.96 -7.71
CA TYR A 43 2.49 18.54 -9.03
C TYR A 43 2.69 20.03 -8.89
N ILE A 44 3.73 20.56 -9.54
CA ILE A 44 4.10 21.98 -9.50
C ILE A 44 4.37 22.44 -10.93
N THR A 45 3.89 23.63 -11.28
CA THR A 45 4.17 24.22 -12.58
C THR A 45 5.67 24.47 -12.74
N LYS A 46 6.24 24.01 -13.84
CA LYS A 46 7.66 24.18 -14.19
C LYS A 46 8.04 25.65 -14.24
N GLY A 47 9.17 25.97 -13.62
CA GLY A 47 9.71 27.33 -13.59
C GLY A 47 9.12 28.25 -12.52
N GLU A 48 8.05 27.86 -11.83
CA GLU A 48 7.52 28.61 -10.68
C GLU A 48 8.34 28.32 -9.42
N LYS A 49 9.27 29.23 -9.07
CA LYS A 49 10.14 29.10 -7.88
C LYS A 49 10.02 30.31 -6.93
N HIS A 50 8.89 31.00 -6.92
CA HIS A 50 8.71 32.22 -6.14
C HIS A 50 7.61 32.07 -5.07
N GLY A 51 7.77 32.77 -3.95
CA GLY A 51 6.77 32.88 -2.89
C GLY A 51 6.46 31.57 -2.19
N SER A 52 5.18 31.22 -2.08
CA SER A 52 4.71 30.03 -1.37
C SER A 52 5.13 28.71 -2.03
N ILE A 53 5.40 28.67 -3.34
CA ILE A 53 5.88 27.46 -4.03
C ILE A 53 7.24 27.02 -3.48
N THR A 54 8.16 27.94 -3.19
CA THR A 54 9.46 27.62 -2.58
C THR A 54 9.28 26.95 -1.21
N LYS A 55 8.33 27.45 -0.41
CA LYS A 55 8.00 26.83 0.90
C LYS A 55 7.42 25.42 0.73
N ILE A 56 6.52 25.24 -0.24
CA ILE A 56 5.94 23.92 -0.57
C ILE A 56 7.03 22.93 -0.93
N ILE A 57 7.96 23.31 -1.83
CA ILE A 57 9.08 22.45 -2.25
C ILE A 57 9.97 22.07 -1.05
N ALA A 58 10.31 23.06 -0.20
CA ALA A 58 11.15 22.82 0.97
C ALA A 58 10.49 21.83 1.96
N LYS A 59 9.21 22.06 2.32
CA LYS A 59 8.45 21.19 3.21
C LYS A 59 8.23 19.79 2.61
N ALA A 60 7.94 19.70 1.30
CA ALA A 60 7.80 18.42 0.61
C ALA A 60 9.11 17.61 0.65
N LYS A 61 10.26 18.28 0.46
CA LYS A 61 11.59 17.67 0.57
C LYS A 61 11.88 17.16 1.99
N GLU A 62 11.59 17.96 3.01
CA GLU A 62 11.71 17.58 4.42
C GLU A 62 10.90 16.31 4.74
N ARG A 63 9.66 16.27 4.28
CA ARG A 63 8.76 15.12 4.44
C ARG A 63 9.00 13.98 3.44
N LYS A 64 10.02 14.08 2.58
CA LYS A 64 10.34 13.09 1.53
C LYS A 64 9.16 12.81 0.57
N ILE A 65 8.31 13.80 0.33
CA ILE A 65 7.20 13.72 -0.61
C ILE A 65 7.71 13.95 -2.03
N VAL A 66 7.24 13.14 -2.98
CA VAL A 66 7.62 13.26 -4.39
C VAL A 66 7.00 14.54 -4.97
N THR A 67 7.83 15.42 -5.53
CA THR A 67 7.39 16.58 -6.31
C THR A 67 7.65 16.33 -7.79
N VAL A 68 6.68 16.66 -8.64
CA VAL A 68 6.74 16.50 -10.10
C VAL A 68 6.53 17.85 -10.75
N GLU A 69 7.55 18.36 -11.44
CA GLU A 69 7.41 19.58 -12.25
C GLU A 69 6.71 19.22 -13.58
N VAL A 70 5.64 19.94 -13.90
CA VAL A 70 4.85 19.76 -15.13
C VAL A 70 4.58 21.10 -15.80
N GLU A 71 4.27 21.08 -17.10
CA GLU A 71 3.86 22.28 -17.82
C GLU A 71 2.52 22.79 -17.29
N ARG A 72 2.28 24.12 -17.42
CA ARG A 72 1.08 24.78 -16.87
C ARG A 72 -0.23 24.21 -17.44
N GLU A 73 -0.21 23.80 -18.69
CA GLU A 73 -1.33 23.15 -19.37
C GLU A 73 -1.73 21.84 -18.67
N LYS A 74 -0.76 21.09 -18.16
CA LYS A 74 -1.04 19.84 -17.43
C LYS A 74 -1.71 20.13 -16.08
N ILE A 75 -1.26 21.15 -15.34
CA ILE A 75 -1.95 21.60 -14.12
C ILE A 75 -3.38 21.99 -14.41
N ASN A 76 -3.61 22.79 -15.47
CA ASN A 76 -4.95 23.24 -15.85
C ASN A 76 -5.87 22.08 -16.28
N GLN A 77 -5.31 21.03 -16.91
CA GLN A 77 -6.07 19.81 -17.27
C GLN A 77 -6.43 18.96 -16.07
N MET A 78 -5.59 18.95 -15.04
CA MET A 78 -5.81 18.21 -13.80
C MET A 78 -6.72 18.94 -12.83
N ALA A 79 -6.74 20.28 -12.88
CA ALA A 79 -7.49 21.11 -11.96
C ALA A 79 -8.99 20.86 -12.07
N GLN A 80 -9.64 20.66 -10.92
CA GLN A 80 -11.09 20.57 -10.76
C GLN A 80 -11.69 21.94 -10.46
N THR A 81 -10.84 22.90 -10.02
CA THR A 81 -11.22 24.28 -9.71
C THR A 81 -10.40 25.27 -10.51
N GLU A 82 -10.89 26.52 -10.60
CA GLU A 82 -10.15 27.62 -11.23
C GLU A 82 -8.95 28.11 -10.39
N ASN A 83 -8.77 27.60 -9.16
CA ASN A 83 -7.83 28.10 -8.15
C ASN A 83 -6.62 27.22 -7.89
N ALA A 84 -6.22 26.36 -8.85
CA ALA A 84 -5.06 25.48 -8.66
C ALA A 84 -3.73 26.23 -8.44
N GLN A 85 -3.62 27.49 -8.91
CA GLN A 85 -2.48 28.39 -8.65
C GLN A 85 -1.10 27.74 -8.95
N GLY A 86 -1.05 26.83 -9.92
CA GLY A 86 0.17 26.14 -10.33
C GLY A 86 0.63 25.01 -9.40
N VAL A 87 -0.22 24.55 -8.46
CA VAL A 87 0.12 23.44 -7.58
C VAL A 87 -1.11 22.58 -7.26
N ILE A 88 -0.92 21.25 -7.33
CA ILE A 88 -1.92 20.24 -6.99
C ILE A 88 -1.23 19.15 -6.17
N ALA A 89 -1.74 18.86 -4.97
CA ALA A 89 -1.33 17.71 -4.16
C ALA A 89 -2.33 16.57 -4.37
N ILE A 90 -1.82 15.38 -4.66
CA ILE A 90 -2.61 14.16 -4.67
C ILE A 90 -2.52 13.55 -3.27
N VAL A 91 -3.66 13.42 -2.61
CA VAL A 91 -3.78 12.81 -1.30
C VAL A 91 -4.35 11.40 -1.43
N PRO A 92 -4.00 10.48 -0.54
CA PRO A 92 -4.66 9.19 -0.50
C PRO A 92 -6.13 9.37 -0.06
N PRO A 93 -7.07 8.64 -0.65
CA PRO A 93 -8.47 8.60 -0.20
C PRO A 93 -8.63 7.83 1.12
N PHE A 94 -7.55 7.57 1.82
CA PHE A 94 -7.47 6.70 2.97
C PHE A 94 -6.51 7.26 4.02
N ASP A 95 -6.96 7.31 5.27
CA ASP A 95 -6.15 7.70 6.42
C ASP A 95 -5.30 6.51 6.90
N TYR A 96 -3.99 6.57 6.62
CA TYR A 96 -3.04 5.59 7.10
C TYR A 96 -2.79 5.77 8.60
N CYS A 97 -2.54 4.65 9.29
CA CYS A 97 -2.16 4.64 10.69
C CYS A 97 -0.66 4.37 10.88
N GLU A 98 -0.17 4.48 12.11
CA GLU A 98 1.16 4.04 12.49
C GLU A 98 1.15 2.53 12.82
N VAL A 99 2.32 1.87 12.75
CA VAL A 99 2.45 0.43 13.06
C VAL A 99 2.06 0.14 14.52
N GLU A 100 2.30 1.09 15.42
CA GLU A 100 1.91 1.00 16.82
C GLU A 100 0.39 0.93 17.00
N ASP A 101 -0.38 1.62 16.15
CA ASP A 101 -1.85 1.57 16.18
C ASP A 101 -2.40 0.18 15.87
N ILE A 102 -1.70 -0.58 15.01
CA ILE A 102 -2.03 -1.98 14.71
C ILE A 102 -1.79 -2.86 15.93
N LEU A 103 -0.66 -2.69 16.61
CA LEU A 103 -0.36 -3.43 17.84
C LEU A 103 -1.34 -3.09 18.97
N ASN A 104 -1.71 -1.82 19.07
CA ASN A 104 -2.69 -1.35 20.07
C ASN A 104 -4.09 -1.87 19.78
N GLU A 105 -4.45 -2.07 18.52
CA GLU A 105 -5.72 -2.71 18.12
C GLU A 105 -5.80 -4.14 18.67
N ALA A 106 -4.76 -4.94 18.49
CA ALA A 106 -4.70 -6.31 19.03
C ALA A 106 -4.80 -6.31 20.56
N LYS A 107 -4.07 -5.42 21.24
CA LYS A 107 -4.14 -5.26 22.70
C LYS A 107 -5.53 -4.85 23.17
N SER A 108 -6.19 -3.92 22.47
CA SER A 108 -7.54 -3.43 22.84
C SER A 108 -8.60 -4.52 22.74
N ARG A 109 -8.42 -5.47 21.81
CA ARG A 109 -9.29 -6.66 21.65
C ARG A 109 -8.89 -7.81 22.59
N ASN A 110 -7.81 -7.67 23.36
CA ASN A 110 -7.23 -8.73 24.18
C ASN A 110 -6.90 -9.98 23.36
N GLU A 111 -6.39 -9.78 22.14
CA GLU A 111 -6.05 -10.81 21.17
C GLU A 111 -4.55 -10.87 20.91
N LYS A 112 -4.06 -12.02 20.43
CA LYS A 112 -2.69 -12.12 19.90
C LYS A 112 -2.62 -11.38 18.57
N ALA A 113 -1.58 -10.55 18.39
CA ALA A 113 -1.42 -9.77 17.17
C ALA A 113 -1.41 -10.67 15.93
N PHE A 114 -2.21 -10.28 14.93
CA PHE A 114 -2.29 -10.93 13.62
C PHE A 114 -2.15 -9.83 12.55
N ILE A 115 -0.99 -9.79 11.90
CA ILE A 115 -0.58 -8.68 11.04
C ILE A 115 -0.20 -9.22 9.66
N LEU A 116 -0.47 -8.47 8.60
CA LEU A 116 0.10 -8.73 7.27
C LEU A 116 1.15 -7.67 6.93
N ILE A 117 2.22 -8.10 6.28
CA ILE A 117 3.23 -7.24 5.65
C ILE A 117 3.24 -7.58 4.16
N LEU A 118 3.04 -6.58 3.31
CA LEU A 118 3.00 -6.75 1.86
C LEU A 118 4.27 -6.17 1.25
N ASP A 119 5.15 -7.03 0.73
CA ASP A 119 6.41 -6.62 0.11
C ASP A 119 6.30 -6.61 -1.42
N GLY A 120 6.04 -5.43 -1.99
CA GLY A 120 6.01 -5.26 -3.44
C GLY A 120 4.68 -5.63 -4.12
N ILE A 121 3.57 -5.52 -3.44
CA ILE A 121 2.23 -5.67 -4.06
C ILE A 121 1.88 -4.37 -4.77
N GLU A 122 2.04 -4.32 -6.09
CA GLU A 122 1.85 -3.11 -6.91
C GLU A 122 0.46 -3.01 -7.56
N ASP A 123 -0.25 -4.13 -7.70
CA ASP A 123 -1.60 -4.14 -8.28
C ASP A 123 -2.66 -3.73 -7.25
N PRO A 124 -3.43 -2.64 -7.51
CA PRO A 124 -4.51 -2.20 -6.64
C PRO A 124 -5.62 -3.24 -6.44
N HIS A 125 -5.88 -4.10 -7.43
CA HIS A 125 -6.88 -5.16 -7.31
C HIS A 125 -6.44 -6.22 -6.31
N ASN A 126 -5.15 -6.61 -6.32
CA ASN A 126 -4.60 -7.52 -5.33
C ASN A 126 -4.64 -6.91 -3.94
N LEU A 127 -4.22 -5.65 -3.78
CA LEU A 127 -4.27 -4.96 -2.49
C LEU A 127 -5.70 -4.91 -1.95
N GLY A 128 -6.69 -4.52 -2.78
CA GLY A 128 -8.10 -4.48 -2.39
C GLY A 128 -8.65 -5.84 -1.97
N SER A 129 -8.31 -6.90 -2.71
CA SER A 129 -8.70 -8.28 -2.40
C SER A 129 -8.06 -8.78 -1.09
N ILE A 130 -6.79 -8.44 -0.86
CA ILE A 130 -6.08 -8.77 0.40
C ILE A 130 -6.73 -8.05 1.58
N ILE A 131 -7.01 -6.75 1.46
CA ILE A 131 -7.67 -5.97 2.52
C ILE A 131 -9.03 -6.57 2.89
N ARG A 132 -9.83 -6.93 1.88
CA ARG A 132 -11.13 -7.59 2.11
C ARG A 132 -10.99 -8.91 2.86
N THR A 133 -10.07 -9.76 2.42
CA THR A 133 -9.83 -11.06 3.05
C THR A 133 -9.26 -10.90 4.46
N ALA A 134 -8.35 -9.95 4.67
CA ALA A 134 -7.74 -9.66 5.96
C ALA A 134 -8.77 -9.19 6.98
N GLU A 135 -9.70 -8.31 6.57
CA GLU A 135 -10.80 -7.88 7.43
C GLU A 135 -11.66 -9.07 7.86
N THR A 136 -12.10 -9.90 6.92
CA THR A 136 -12.94 -11.09 7.23
C THR A 136 -12.17 -12.15 8.03
N ALA A 137 -10.86 -12.21 7.95
CA ALA A 137 -10.00 -13.11 8.73
C ALA A 137 -9.64 -12.58 10.12
N GLY A 138 -10.08 -11.37 10.49
CA GLY A 138 -9.78 -10.76 11.79
C GLY A 138 -8.34 -10.27 11.93
N VAL A 139 -7.67 -9.95 10.83
CA VAL A 139 -6.33 -9.33 10.84
C VAL A 139 -6.42 -7.95 11.47
N HIS A 140 -5.50 -7.62 12.39
CA HIS A 140 -5.50 -6.34 13.10
C HIS A 140 -5.01 -5.17 12.27
N GLY A 141 -4.20 -5.45 11.24
CA GLY A 141 -3.74 -4.42 10.31
C GLY A 141 -2.79 -4.94 9.25
N ILE A 142 -2.62 -4.12 8.23
CA ILE A 142 -1.77 -4.39 7.06
C ILE A 142 -0.67 -3.35 6.99
N ILE A 143 0.55 -3.77 6.69
CA ILE A 143 1.71 -2.89 6.52
C ILE A 143 2.15 -2.93 5.06
N ILE A 144 2.25 -1.76 4.42
CA ILE A 144 2.69 -1.60 3.05
C ILE A 144 3.87 -0.62 2.98
N PRO A 145 4.82 -0.78 2.04
CA PRO A 145 5.88 0.20 1.84
C PRO A 145 5.36 1.44 1.11
N LYS A 146 6.02 2.59 1.33
CA LYS A 146 5.71 3.85 0.61
C LYS A 146 6.12 3.84 -0.86
N ARG A 147 7.00 2.92 -1.25
CA ARG A 147 7.51 2.79 -2.62
C ARG A 147 7.37 1.36 -3.10
N ARG A 148 7.18 1.18 -4.41
CA ARG A 148 7.02 -0.14 -5.05
C ARG A 148 5.87 -0.94 -4.44
N ALA A 149 4.76 -0.26 -4.17
CA ALA A 149 3.52 -0.87 -3.70
C ALA A 149 2.34 -0.02 -4.13
N ALA A 150 1.20 -0.65 -4.31
CA ALA A 150 -0.06 0.05 -4.49
C ALA A 150 -0.38 0.87 -3.23
N ALA A 151 -0.82 2.10 -3.42
CA ALA A 151 -1.44 2.89 -2.36
C ALA A 151 -2.95 2.56 -2.31
N VAL A 152 -3.57 2.78 -1.15
CA VAL A 152 -5.03 2.69 -1.04
C VAL A 152 -5.64 3.86 -1.80
N ASN A 153 -6.17 3.57 -2.98
CA ASN A 153 -6.84 4.51 -3.89
C ASN A 153 -8.29 4.09 -4.13
N SER A 154 -9.02 4.83 -4.97
CA SER A 154 -10.43 4.54 -5.30
C SER A 154 -10.66 3.11 -5.82
N THR A 155 -9.71 2.55 -6.60
CA THR A 155 -9.76 1.16 -7.08
C THR A 155 -9.65 0.17 -5.92
N VAL A 156 -8.74 0.39 -4.98
CA VAL A 156 -8.58 -0.44 -3.77
C VAL A 156 -9.83 -0.38 -2.90
N VAL A 157 -10.36 0.82 -2.65
CA VAL A 157 -11.62 1.02 -1.90
C VAL A 157 -12.77 0.24 -2.53
N LYS A 158 -12.93 0.34 -3.85
CA LYS A 158 -13.97 -0.38 -4.59
C LYS A 158 -13.76 -1.91 -4.54
N THR A 159 -12.53 -2.38 -4.77
CA THR A 159 -12.22 -3.81 -4.81
C THR A 159 -12.32 -4.46 -3.43
N SER A 160 -12.00 -3.71 -2.37
CA SER A 160 -12.15 -4.18 -0.98
C SER A 160 -13.60 -4.29 -0.51
N ALA A 161 -14.58 -3.86 -1.33
CA ALA A 161 -16.00 -3.87 -0.98
C ALA A 161 -16.32 -3.19 0.36
N GLY A 162 -15.61 -2.10 0.67
CA GLY A 162 -15.79 -1.32 1.90
C GLY A 162 -14.94 -1.76 3.10
N ALA A 163 -14.17 -2.85 2.98
CA ALA A 163 -13.31 -3.32 4.07
C ALA A 163 -12.22 -2.32 4.48
N THR A 164 -11.83 -1.40 3.59
CA THR A 164 -10.93 -0.29 3.91
C THR A 164 -11.42 0.61 5.05
N SER A 165 -12.74 0.69 5.28
CA SER A 165 -13.30 1.50 6.37
C SER A 165 -13.08 0.88 7.76
N PHE A 166 -12.73 -0.39 7.83
CA PHE A 166 -12.57 -1.16 9.06
C PHE A 166 -11.12 -1.63 9.28
N MET A 167 -10.32 -1.70 8.20
CA MET A 167 -8.97 -2.21 8.25
C MET A 167 -7.93 -1.10 8.51
N LYS A 168 -7.10 -1.29 9.54
CA LYS A 168 -5.92 -0.45 9.75
C LYS A 168 -4.86 -0.76 8.71
N VAL A 169 -4.37 0.26 8.02
CA VAL A 169 -3.26 0.12 7.07
C VAL A 169 -2.16 1.11 7.46
N ALA A 170 -0.97 0.60 7.76
CA ALA A 170 0.22 1.41 8.01
C ALA A 170 1.08 1.49 6.76
N ARG A 171 1.62 2.68 6.47
CA ARG A 171 2.46 2.93 5.31
C ARG A 171 3.87 3.33 5.72
N VAL A 172 4.83 2.42 5.53
CA VAL A 172 6.18 2.53 6.11
C VAL A 172 7.25 2.88 5.07
N ASN A 173 8.31 3.54 5.52
CA ASN A 173 9.45 3.87 4.66
C ASN A 173 10.35 2.65 4.40
N ASN A 174 10.45 1.74 5.37
CA ASN A 174 11.37 0.61 5.36
C ASN A 174 10.77 -0.61 6.07
N ILE A 175 10.43 -1.65 5.30
CA ILE A 175 9.87 -2.90 5.85
C ILE A 175 10.85 -3.57 6.82
N ASN A 176 12.17 -3.55 6.56
CA ASN A 176 13.14 -4.22 7.41
C ASN A 176 13.24 -3.57 8.80
N GLU A 177 13.18 -2.25 8.90
CA GLU A 177 13.10 -1.55 10.18
C GLU A 177 11.79 -1.86 10.90
N THR A 178 10.69 -1.95 10.16
CA THR A 178 9.40 -2.32 10.72
C THR A 178 9.38 -3.75 11.24
N ILE A 179 9.99 -4.70 10.54
CA ILE A 179 10.16 -6.08 11.01
C ILE A 179 10.95 -6.11 12.32
N LYS A 180 12.05 -5.37 12.44
CA LYS A 180 12.81 -5.27 13.69
C LYS A 180 11.96 -4.74 14.84
N TYR A 181 11.22 -3.67 14.60
CA TYR A 181 10.30 -3.09 15.58
C TYR A 181 9.22 -4.09 16.03
N LEU A 182 8.64 -4.87 15.10
CA LEU A 182 7.66 -5.90 15.42
C LEU A 182 8.27 -7.01 16.27
N LYS A 183 9.50 -7.46 15.97
CA LYS A 183 10.23 -8.45 16.77
C LYS A 183 10.52 -7.97 18.18
N GLU A 184 10.91 -6.72 18.35
CA GLU A 184 11.09 -6.08 19.66
C GLU A 184 9.77 -6.03 20.47
N ASN A 185 8.62 -6.08 19.79
CA ASN A 185 7.29 -6.19 20.37
C ASN A 185 6.77 -7.65 20.45
N ASN A 186 7.66 -8.64 20.40
CA ASN A 186 7.36 -10.07 20.51
C ASN A 186 6.38 -10.59 19.45
N VAL A 187 6.50 -10.11 18.21
CA VAL A 187 5.77 -10.60 17.03
C VAL A 187 6.71 -11.46 16.20
N TRP A 188 6.33 -12.72 15.95
CA TRP A 188 7.04 -13.63 15.05
C TRP A 188 6.74 -13.34 13.59
N ILE A 189 7.76 -13.37 12.75
CA ILE A 189 7.68 -12.99 11.34
C ILE A 189 7.75 -14.25 10.46
N TYR A 190 6.67 -14.54 9.75
CA TYR A 190 6.54 -15.66 8.82
C TYR A 190 6.55 -15.16 7.39
N GLY A 191 7.57 -15.50 6.61
CA GLY A 191 7.67 -15.12 5.20
C GLY A 191 7.17 -16.24 4.28
N THR A 192 6.37 -15.88 3.26
CA THR A 192 5.95 -16.86 2.24
C THR A 192 7.04 -17.02 1.17
N ASP A 193 7.60 -18.20 1.03
CA ASP A 193 8.67 -18.49 0.10
C ASP A 193 8.56 -19.91 -0.48
N MET A 194 8.87 -20.07 -1.77
CA MET A 194 8.76 -21.37 -2.45
C MET A 194 9.95 -22.29 -2.20
N GLU A 195 11.10 -21.73 -1.80
CA GLU A 195 12.36 -22.49 -1.66
C GLU A 195 12.50 -23.18 -0.30
N THR A 196 11.61 -22.87 0.67
CA THR A 196 11.62 -23.55 1.98
C THR A 196 11.01 -24.95 1.90
N GLU A 197 11.37 -25.83 2.82
CA GLU A 197 10.74 -27.15 3.00
C GLU A 197 9.50 -27.13 3.89
N LYS A 198 9.35 -26.11 4.75
CA LYS A 198 8.28 -25.99 5.73
C LYS A 198 6.96 -25.59 5.09
N MET A 199 5.92 -26.35 5.32
CA MET A 199 4.58 -26.03 4.83
C MET A 199 3.89 -25.00 5.74
N TYR A 200 3.04 -24.17 5.19
CA TYR A 200 2.33 -23.11 5.92
C TYR A 200 1.45 -23.65 7.06
N TYR A 201 1.03 -24.90 6.99
CA TYR A 201 0.18 -25.56 7.98
C TYR A 201 0.96 -26.35 9.05
N ASP A 202 2.30 -26.44 8.93
CA ASP A 202 3.18 -27.12 9.90
C ASP A 202 3.70 -26.16 10.98
N GLU A 203 3.53 -24.86 10.80
CA GLU A 203 3.99 -23.83 11.74
C GLU A 203 2.86 -23.35 12.66
N ASP A 204 3.21 -22.95 13.88
CA ASP A 204 2.27 -22.40 14.86
C ASP A 204 1.98 -20.92 14.61
N LEU A 205 0.78 -20.61 14.13
CA LEU A 205 0.30 -19.27 13.86
C LEU A 205 -0.63 -18.72 14.95
N THR A 206 -0.68 -19.34 16.13
CA THR A 206 -1.59 -18.94 17.23
C THR A 206 -1.09 -17.77 18.06
N GLY A 207 0.25 -17.52 18.06
CA GLY A 207 0.90 -16.44 18.79
C GLY A 207 0.71 -15.05 18.17
N ASN A 208 1.52 -14.08 18.61
CA ASN A 208 1.66 -12.80 17.91
C ASN A 208 2.43 -13.05 16.62
N VAL A 209 1.80 -12.89 15.47
CA VAL A 209 2.41 -13.18 14.17
C VAL A 209 2.22 -12.05 13.17
N ALA A 210 3.24 -11.85 12.35
CA ALA A 210 3.15 -11.07 11.12
C ALA A 210 3.50 -11.97 9.93
N ILE A 211 2.61 -12.06 8.95
CA ILE A 211 2.80 -12.85 7.74
C ILE A 211 3.24 -11.91 6.61
N VAL A 212 4.37 -12.21 6.00
CA VAL A 212 4.90 -11.45 4.87
C VAL A 212 4.51 -12.13 3.56
N ILE A 213 3.83 -11.37 2.71
CA ILE A 213 3.45 -11.77 1.35
C ILE A 213 4.30 -10.97 0.36
N GLY A 214 5.06 -11.67 -0.47
CA GLY A 214 5.85 -11.07 -1.54
C GLY A 214 5.05 -10.83 -2.81
N SER A 215 5.68 -10.14 -3.78
CA SER A 215 5.11 -9.89 -5.12
C SER A 215 5.00 -11.16 -5.96
N GLU A 216 4.08 -11.15 -6.94
CA GLU A 216 3.78 -12.32 -7.78
C GLU A 216 4.97 -12.82 -8.62
N GLY A 217 5.83 -11.92 -9.08
CA GLY A 217 6.95 -12.27 -9.98
C GLY A 217 8.26 -12.50 -9.24
N PHE A 218 8.52 -11.74 -8.19
CA PHE A 218 9.83 -11.70 -7.52
C PHE A 218 9.79 -12.24 -6.09
N GLY A 219 8.60 -12.55 -5.55
CA GLY A 219 8.46 -12.93 -4.16
C GLY A 219 8.81 -11.79 -3.20
N MET A 220 9.33 -12.12 -2.03
CA MET A 220 9.88 -11.16 -1.07
C MET A 220 11.26 -10.66 -1.50
N SER A 221 11.58 -9.41 -1.18
CA SER A 221 12.95 -8.91 -1.33
C SER A 221 13.92 -9.69 -0.43
N ARG A 222 15.18 -9.83 -0.88
CA ARG A 222 16.20 -10.65 -0.20
C ARG A 222 16.34 -10.28 1.28
N LEU A 223 16.45 -8.99 1.59
CA LEU A 223 16.62 -8.54 2.98
C LEU A 223 15.37 -8.79 3.84
N VAL A 224 14.17 -8.71 3.26
CA VAL A 224 12.94 -9.04 3.97
C VAL A 224 12.90 -10.53 4.28
N LYS A 225 13.25 -11.39 3.30
CA LYS A 225 13.37 -12.84 3.48
C LYS A 225 14.38 -13.21 4.60
N GLU A 226 15.57 -12.57 4.60
CA GLU A 226 16.62 -12.78 5.62
C GLU A 226 16.17 -12.32 7.04
N ASN A 227 15.26 -11.37 7.13
CA ASN A 227 14.75 -10.86 8.40
C ASN A 227 13.52 -11.62 8.92
N CYS A 228 12.93 -12.54 8.16
CA CYS A 228 11.88 -13.44 8.67
C CYS A 228 12.44 -14.43 9.69
N ASP A 229 11.64 -14.78 10.71
CA ASP A 229 12.00 -15.82 11.68
C ASP A 229 11.77 -17.21 11.08
N PHE A 230 10.72 -17.33 10.27
CA PHE A 230 10.33 -18.57 9.61
C PHE A 230 9.98 -18.30 8.16
N LEU A 231 10.27 -19.27 7.30
CA LEU A 231 9.82 -19.29 5.91
C LEU A 231 8.86 -20.44 5.73
N ILE A 232 7.72 -20.18 5.10
CA ILE A 232 6.63 -21.13 4.88
C ILE A 232 6.23 -21.16 3.41
N LYS A 233 5.84 -22.34 2.89
CA LYS A 233 5.36 -22.48 1.51
C LYS A 233 3.95 -23.03 1.43
N ILE A 234 3.26 -22.63 0.36
CA ILE A 234 2.03 -23.26 -0.09
C ILE A 234 2.42 -24.32 -1.13
N PRO A 235 2.03 -25.61 -0.96
CA PRO A 235 2.45 -26.65 -1.88
C PRO A 235 1.85 -26.47 -3.27
N MET A 236 2.68 -26.51 -4.31
CA MET A 236 2.26 -26.46 -5.71
C MET A 236 2.30 -27.86 -6.32
N LYS A 237 1.18 -28.31 -6.89
CA LYS A 237 1.06 -29.63 -7.54
C LYS A 237 1.04 -29.55 -9.06
N GLY A 238 0.91 -28.34 -9.61
CA GLY A 238 0.82 -28.09 -11.04
C GLY A 238 2.16 -27.72 -11.68
N LYS A 239 2.10 -27.30 -12.93
CA LYS A 239 3.27 -26.79 -13.69
C LYS A 239 3.59 -25.33 -13.40
N ILE A 240 2.61 -24.58 -12.91
CA ILE A 240 2.77 -23.17 -12.52
C ILE A 240 3.34 -23.14 -11.10
N THR A 241 4.37 -22.35 -10.89
CA THR A 241 5.18 -22.32 -9.67
C THR A 241 4.70 -21.32 -8.63
N SER A 242 3.71 -20.47 -8.94
CA SER A 242 3.21 -19.46 -8.01
C SER A 242 1.69 -19.29 -8.12
N LEU A 243 1.07 -18.85 -7.03
CA LEU A 243 -0.31 -18.37 -7.00
C LEU A 243 -0.35 -16.85 -7.13
N ASN A 244 -1.50 -16.31 -7.47
CA ASN A 244 -1.78 -14.90 -7.32
C ASN A 244 -1.55 -14.48 -5.84
N ALA A 245 -0.99 -13.29 -5.61
CA ALA A 245 -0.60 -12.83 -4.28
C ALA A 245 -1.79 -12.74 -3.30
N SER A 246 -2.97 -12.29 -3.77
CA SER A 246 -4.17 -12.23 -2.92
C SER A 246 -4.70 -13.61 -2.55
N VAL A 247 -4.56 -14.59 -3.43
CA VAL A 247 -4.92 -15.99 -3.17
C VAL A 247 -3.96 -16.59 -2.15
N SER A 248 -2.66 -16.39 -2.32
CA SER A 248 -1.64 -16.85 -1.36
C SER A 248 -1.88 -16.27 0.03
N ALA A 249 -2.13 -14.96 0.11
CA ALA A 249 -2.46 -14.29 1.36
C ALA A 249 -3.70 -14.90 2.01
N GLY A 250 -4.76 -15.15 1.24
CA GLY A 250 -6.00 -15.77 1.73
C GLY A 250 -5.78 -17.15 2.33
N ILE A 251 -5.02 -18.02 1.65
CA ILE A 251 -4.74 -19.38 2.11
C ILE A 251 -4.01 -19.34 3.47
N VAL A 252 -2.96 -18.55 3.61
CA VAL A 252 -2.16 -18.50 4.85
C VAL A 252 -2.93 -17.81 5.97
N MET A 253 -3.69 -16.74 5.67
CA MET A 253 -4.55 -16.09 6.66
C MET A 253 -5.59 -17.06 7.24
N TYR A 254 -6.27 -17.83 6.41
CA TYR A 254 -7.31 -18.75 6.88
C TYR A 254 -6.76 -20.00 7.57
N GLU A 255 -5.52 -20.40 7.32
CA GLU A 255 -4.84 -21.37 8.18
C GLU A 255 -4.61 -20.80 9.58
N ALA A 256 -4.13 -19.55 9.68
CA ALA A 256 -3.98 -18.87 10.97
C ALA A 256 -5.33 -18.75 11.71
N VAL A 257 -6.41 -18.38 11.00
CA VAL A 257 -7.77 -18.36 11.57
C VAL A 257 -8.18 -19.72 12.12
N LYS A 258 -8.03 -20.78 11.32
CA LYS A 258 -8.35 -22.16 11.73
C LYS A 258 -7.60 -22.58 13.00
N GLN A 259 -6.31 -22.23 13.10
CA GLN A 259 -5.53 -22.56 14.29
C GLN A 259 -5.95 -21.76 15.52
N ARG A 260 -6.35 -20.49 15.35
CA ARG A 260 -6.79 -19.59 16.43
C ARG A 260 -8.21 -19.84 16.91
N MET A 261 -9.01 -20.59 16.17
CA MET A 261 -10.38 -20.99 16.54
C MET A 261 -10.42 -22.24 17.44
N LYS A 262 -9.29 -22.90 17.64
CA LYS A 262 -9.16 -24.08 18.53
C LYS A 262 -8.87 -23.63 19.94
#